data_0bcc1467ca128633e883b514aff142b7
#
_entry.id   0bcc1467ca128633e883b514aff142b7
#
_cell.length_a   1.000
_cell.length_b   1.000
_cell.length_c   1.000
_cell.angle_alpha   90.00
_cell.angle_beta   90.00
_cell.angle_gamma   90.00
#
_symmetry.space_group_name_H-M   'P 1'
#
loop_
_entity.id
_entity.type
_entity.pdbx_description
1 polymer ?
#
loop_
_entity_poly.entity_id
_entity_poly.type
_entity_poly.pdbx_seq_one_letter_code
_entity_poly.pdbx_strand_id
1 'polypeptide(L)'
;MRQWITVIAGLLFIGGSFTSCSKNLEDRMAGTWKLEEATRRVSTGTSPFRTGYEDGLFKLDDNGLATYIEGTDTLTGYWRAGKHNKGIFNKSEGIWQARDMRYLLISVTNTNIHRTLEWKFDDIEFHSHNKGLRAEQYTLGFDRIYEFKKR
;
A
#
# COMPACT_ATOMS: atom_id res chain seq x y z
N MET A 1 -4.28 58.78 47.49
CA MET A 1 -4.93 57.54 47.07
C MET A 1 -4.51 57.26 45.63
N ARG A 2 -3.58 56.36 45.39
CA ARG A 2 -3.07 55.94 44.08
C ARG A 2 -3.50 54.49 43.84
N GLN A 3 -4.42 54.31 42.90
CA GLN A 3 -4.82 52.98 42.50
C GLN A 3 -3.81 52.42 41.47
N TRP A 4 -3.25 51.29 41.80
CA TRP A 4 -2.40 50.50 40.95
C TRP A 4 -3.27 49.57 40.07
N ILE A 5 -3.31 49.85 38.77
CA ILE A 5 -3.99 48.98 37.80
C ILE A 5 -2.94 47.94 37.36
N THR A 6 -3.10 46.74 37.81
CA THR A 6 -2.28 45.60 37.36
C THR A 6 -2.84 45.07 36.07
N VAL A 7 -2.15 45.35 34.96
CA VAL A 7 -2.48 44.77 33.65
C VAL A 7 -1.89 43.35 33.59
N ILE A 8 -2.73 42.37 33.72
CA ILE A 8 -2.36 40.96 33.49
C ILE A 8 -2.41 40.74 31.99
N ALA A 9 -1.26 40.75 31.33
CA ALA A 9 -1.11 40.32 29.94
C ALA A 9 -1.20 38.79 29.89
N GLY A 10 -2.40 38.29 29.55
CA GLY A 10 -2.61 36.86 29.28
C GLY A 10 -1.92 36.47 27.99
N LEU A 11 -0.77 35.78 28.09
CA LEU A 11 -0.16 35.09 26.96
C LEU A 11 -1.06 33.90 26.59
N LEU A 12 -1.87 34.08 25.56
CA LEU A 12 -2.53 32.98 24.86
C LEU A 12 -1.46 32.18 24.12
N PHE A 13 -0.95 31.11 24.75
CA PHE A 13 -0.22 30.06 24.05
C PHE A 13 -1.24 29.32 23.16
N ILE A 14 -1.32 29.74 21.90
CA ILE A 14 -1.92 28.95 20.84
C ILE A 14 -0.97 27.77 20.58
N GLY A 15 -1.16 26.71 21.36
CA GLY A 15 -0.55 25.41 21.11
C GLY A 15 -1.07 24.87 19.77
N GLY A 16 -0.42 25.27 18.69
CA GLY A 16 -0.62 24.65 17.40
C GLY A 16 -0.21 23.20 17.53
N SER A 17 -1.20 22.32 17.71
CA SER A 17 -1.02 20.89 17.56
C SER A 17 -0.59 20.66 16.11
N PHE A 18 0.72 20.59 15.87
CA PHE A 18 1.23 19.99 14.66
C PHE A 18 0.84 18.51 14.71
N THR A 19 -0.40 18.21 14.31
CA THR A 19 -0.75 16.86 13.90
C THR A 19 0.13 16.58 12.69
N SER A 20 1.27 15.99 12.95
CA SER A 20 2.07 15.34 11.92
C SER A 20 1.14 14.32 11.27
N CYS A 21 0.51 14.71 10.16
CA CYS A 21 -0.21 13.82 9.29
C CYS A 21 0.80 12.89 8.63
N SER A 22 1.30 11.90 9.38
CA SER A 22 1.74 10.68 8.72
C SER A 22 0.49 10.10 8.10
N LYS A 23 0.31 10.31 6.79
CA LYS A 23 -0.80 9.68 6.06
C LYS A 23 -0.80 8.21 6.42
N ASN A 24 -1.90 7.75 6.97
CA ASN A 24 -2.10 6.35 7.27
C ASN A 24 -1.79 5.51 6.01
N LEU A 25 -1.47 4.25 6.17
CA LEU A 25 -1.17 3.35 5.05
C LEU A 25 -2.35 3.30 4.07
N GLU A 26 -3.58 3.28 4.58
CA GLU A 26 -4.80 3.28 3.80
C GLU A 26 -4.94 4.56 2.97
N ASP A 27 -4.69 5.73 3.52
CA ASP A 27 -4.74 7.01 2.79
C ASP A 27 -3.76 7.04 1.61
N ARG A 28 -2.61 6.40 1.76
CA ARG A 28 -1.61 6.29 0.69
C ARG A 28 -2.04 5.31 -0.38
N MET A 29 -2.71 4.23 0.02
CA MET A 29 -3.23 3.20 -0.87
C MET A 29 -4.44 3.68 -1.65
N ALA A 30 -5.32 4.48 -1.04
CA ALA A 30 -6.53 4.98 -1.71
C ALA A 30 -6.21 5.72 -3.00
N GLY A 31 -6.96 5.44 -4.05
CA GLY A 31 -6.80 6.02 -5.38
C GLY A 31 -6.86 5.00 -6.51
N THR A 32 -6.47 5.45 -7.70
CA THR A 32 -6.48 4.63 -8.91
C THR A 32 -5.06 4.21 -9.26
N TRP A 33 -4.87 2.91 -9.47
CA TRP A 33 -3.58 2.29 -9.74
C TRP A 33 -3.60 1.50 -11.04
N LYS A 34 -2.52 1.53 -11.79
CA LYS A 34 -2.30 0.69 -12.94
C LYS A 34 -1.11 -0.23 -12.69
N LEU A 35 -1.26 -1.51 -12.98
CA LEU A 35 -0.13 -2.44 -13.03
C LEU A 35 0.70 -2.13 -14.27
N GLU A 36 1.97 -1.74 -14.09
CA GLU A 36 2.88 -1.43 -15.19
C GLU A 36 3.74 -2.64 -15.56
N GLU A 37 4.16 -3.41 -14.55
CA GLU A 37 5.06 -4.54 -14.75
C GLU A 37 4.86 -5.61 -13.68
N ALA A 38 5.04 -6.87 -14.06
CA ALA A 38 5.15 -7.99 -13.14
C ALA A 38 6.38 -8.84 -13.49
N THR A 39 7.22 -9.10 -12.49
CA THR A 39 8.45 -9.88 -12.65
C THR A 39 8.54 -11.01 -11.63
N ARG A 40 9.15 -12.11 -12.06
CA ARG A 40 9.54 -13.23 -11.20
C ARG A 40 11.03 -13.10 -10.90
N ARG A 41 11.41 -13.13 -9.63
CA ARG A 41 12.79 -13.13 -9.17
C ARG A 41 13.15 -14.51 -8.62
N VAL A 42 14.18 -15.11 -9.19
CA VAL A 42 14.82 -16.35 -8.73
C VAL A 42 16.28 -16.07 -8.37
N SER A 43 16.97 -17.03 -7.77
CA SER A 43 18.41 -16.85 -7.40
C SER A 43 19.32 -16.50 -8.57
N THR A 44 18.95 -16.88 -9.79
CA THR A 44 19.75 -16.68 -11.02
C THR A 44 19.36 -15.43 -11.81
N GLY A 45 18.31 -14.69 -11.41
CA GLY A 45 17.89 -13.45 -12.08
C GLY A 45 16.41 -13.15 -12.00
N THR A 46 15.98 -12.17 -12.78
CA THR A 46 14.58 -11.75 -12.89
C THR A 46 14.07 -11.93 -14.30
N SER A 47 12.81 -12.30 -14.44
CA SER A 47 12.12 -12.42 -15.73
C SER A 47 10.71 -11.83 -15.66
N PRO A 48 10.26 -11.10 -16.70
CA PRO A 48 8.90 -10.59 -16.74
C PRO A 48 7.88 -11.72 -16.91
N PHE A 49 6.66 -11.51 -16.43
CA PHE A 49 5.52 -12.39 -16.72
C PHE A 49 4.24 -11.56 -16.83
N ARG A 50 3.23 -12.09 -17.51
CA ARG A 50 1.93 -11.44 -17.62
C ARG A 50 0.96 -11.99 -16.57
N THR A 51 0.24 -11.09 -15.94
CA THR A 51 -0.80 -11.42 -14.94
C THR A 51 -2.19 -11.51 -15.58
N GLY A 52 -2.39 -10.84 -16.72
CA GLY A 52 -3.70 -10.63 -17.35
C GLY A 52 -4.48 -9.45 -16.76
N TYR A 53 -3.83 -8.59 -15.97
CA TYR A 53 -4.44 -7.41 -15.33
C TYR A 53 -3.68 -6.11 -15.61
N GLU A 54 -2.81 -6.10 -16.61
CA GLU A 54 -1.98 -4.96 -17.00
C GLU A 54 -2.80 -3.88 -17.74
N ASP A 55 -3.90 -4.29 -18.40
CA ASP A 55 -4.66 -3.40 -19.28
C ASP A 55 -5.74 -2.60 -18.52
N GLY A 56 -6.08 -3.01 -17.31
CA GLY A 56 -7.10 -2.36 -16.50
C GLY A 56 -6.56 -1.43 -15.41
N LEU A 57 -7.49 -0.87 -14.66
CA LEU A 57 -7.25 0.04 -13.55
C LEU A 57 -7.84 -0.53 -12.27
N PHE A 58 -7.06 -0.48 -11.20
CA PHE A 58 -7.50 -0.78 -9.83
C PHE A 58 -7.90 0.51 -9.15
N LYS A 59 -9.15 0.65 -8.76
CA LYS A 59 -9.63 1.73 -7.92
C LYS A 59 -9.79 1.20 -6.51
N LEU A 60 -9.06 1.78 -5.58
CA LEU A 60 -9.08 1.45 -4.15
C LEU A 60 -9.69 2.63 -3.42
N ASP A 61 -10.90 2.47 -2.91
CA ASP A 61 -11.59 3.53 -2.19
C ASP A 61 -11.19 3.51 -0.71
N ASP A 62 -11.25 4.65 -0.04
CA ASP A 62 -10.87 4.83 1.38
C ASP A 62 -11.73 4.03 2.37
N ASN A 63 -12.91 3.59 1.95
CA ASN A 63 -13.81 2.72 2.70
C ASN A 63 -13.48 1.22 2.58
N GLY A 64 -12.38 0.86 1.89
CA GLY A 64 -11.96 -0.53 1.70
C GLY A 64 -12.61 -1.23 0.50
N LEU A 65 -13.41 -0.54 -0.32
CA LEU A 65 -13.92 -1.09 -1.56
C LEU A 65 -12.84 -1.10 -2.64
N ALA A 66 -12.78 -2.17 -3.42
CA ALA A 66 -11.90 -2.32 -4.57
C ALA A 66 -12.72 -2.55 -5.83
N THR A 67 -12.27 -1.93 -6.91
CA THR A 67 -12.83 -2.13 -8.25
C THR A 67 -11.69 -2.30 -9.24
N TYR A 68 -11.77 -3.31 -10.11
CA TYR A 68 -10.89 -3.44 -11.26
C TYR A 68 -11.72 -3.22 -12.52
N ILE A 69 -11.26 -2.33 -13.39
CA ILE A 69 -11.97 -1.94 -14.63
C ILE A 69 -11.06 -2.19 -15.82
N GLU A 70 -11.53 -2.98 -16.77
CA GLU A 70 -10.84 -3.30 -18.02
C GLU A 70 -11.86 -3.26 -19.18
N GLY A 71 -11.77 -2.23 -20.03
CA GLY A 71 -12.76 -2.00 -21.08
C GLY A 71 -14.17 -1.84 -20.51
N THR A 72 -15.06 -2.77 -20.85
CA THR A 72 -16.44 -2.83 -20.34
C THR A 72 -16.57 -3.69 -19.07
N ASP A 73 -15.55 -4.46 -18.75
CA ASP A 73 -15.60 -5.40 -17.64
C ASP A 73 -15.24 -4.71 -16.32
N THR A 74 -16.03 -5.00 -15.30
CA THR A 74 -15.83 -4.47 -13.96
C THR A 74 -15.89 -5.60 -12.94
N LEU A 75 -14.81 -5.76 -12.16
CA LEU A 75 -14.78 -6.63 -11.00
C LEU A 75 -14.88 -5.76 -9.76
N THR A 76 -15.67 -6.17 -8.79
CA THR A 76 -15.87 -5.44 -7.53
C THR A 76 -15.58 -6.32 -6.33
N GLY A 77 -15.18 -5.71 -5.24
CA GLY A 77 -14.87 -6.41 -4.02
C GLY A 77 -14.25 -5.50 -2.97
N TYR A 78 -13.19 -5.95 -2.34
CA TYR A 78 -12.57 -5.22 -1.24
C TYR A 78 -11.05 -5.27 -1.31
N TRP A 79 -10.43 -4.33 -0.63
CA TRP A 79 -9.01 -4.32 -0.36
C TRP A 79 -8.74 -4.04 1.12
N ARG A 80 -7.59 -4.47 1.58
CA ARG A 80 -7.11 -4.21 2.93
C ARG A 80 -5.59 -4.11 2.93
N ALA A 81 -5.05 -3.15 3.64
CA ALA A 81 -3.63 -3.03 3.88
C ALA A 81 -3.36 -2.93 5.39
N GLY A 82 -2.18 -3.32 5.81
CA GLY A 82 -1.81 -3.26 7.22
C GLY A 82 -0.33 -3.54 7.42
N LYS A 83 0.08 -3.55 8.69
CA LYS A 83 1.45 -3.91 9.08
C LYS A 83 1.44 -5.27 9.76
N HIS A 84 2.49 -6.04 9.54
CA HIS A 84 2.75 -7.25 10.27
C HIS A 84 4.25 -7.42 10.52
N ASN A 85 4.57 -8.14 11.57
CA ASN A 85 5.95 -8.49 11.90
C ASN A 85 6.24 -9.89 11.38
N LYS A 86 7.27 -10.04 10.55
CA LYS A 86 7.69 -11.34 10.02
C LYS A 86 9.15 -11.60 10.39
N GLY A 87 9.41 -12.78 10.93
CA GLY A 87 10.79 -13.25 11.10
C GLY A 87 11.40 -13.55 9.73
N ILE A 88 12.51 -12.90 9.40
CA ILE A 88 13.28 -13.16 8.19
C ILE A 88 14.65 -13.69 8.60
N PHE A 89 15.06 -14.81 8.01
CA PHE A 89 16.39 -15.36 8.25
C PHE A 89 17.42 -14.56 7.45
N ASN A 90 18.27 -13.82 8.15
CA ASN A 90 19.40 -13.13 7.55
C ASN A 90 20.54 -14.13 7.32
N LYS A 91 20.69 -14.56 6.06
CA LYS A 91 21.70 -15.56 5.67
C LYS A 91 23.14 -15.09 5.90
N SER A 92 23.42 -13.78 5.82
CA SER A 92 24.76 -13.24 6.02
C SER A 92 25.19 -13.23 7.49
N GLU A 93 24.23 -13.11 8.39
CA GLU A 93 24.48 -13.06 9.85
C GLU A 93 24.08 -14.35 10.55
N GLY A 94 23.39 -15.28 9.85
CA GLY A 94 22.94 -16.56 10.39
C GLY A 94 21.87 -16.44 11.48
N ILE A 95 21.13 -15.33 11.55
CA ILE A 95 20.14 -15.04 12.58
C ILE A 95 18.77 -14.73 12.02
N TRP A 96 17.73 -14.97 12.83
CA TRP A 96 16.37 -14.52 12.56
C TRP A 96 16.20 -13.09 13.04
N GLN A 97 15.75 -12.21 12.15
CA GLN A 97 15.47 -10.82 12.46
C GLN A 97 13.98 -10.55 12.25
N ALA A 98 13.34 -9.87 13.20
CA ALA A 98 12.00 -9.37 13.02
C ALA A 98 12.03 -8.17 12.06
N ARG A 99 11.23 -8.20 11.00
CA ARG A 99 11.07 -7.11 10.05
C ARG A 99 9.62 -6.66 10.00
N ASP A 100 9.43 -5.35 10.17
CA ASP A 100 8.13 -4.72 9.94
C ASP A 100 7.85 -4.68 8.44
N MET A 101 6.83 -5.40 8.02
CA MET A 101 6.37 -5.48 6.65
C MET A 101 4.97 -4.90 6.53
N ARG A 102 4.61 -4.47 5.33
CA ARG A 102 3.27 -3.96 5.03
C ARG A 102 2.62 -4.88 4.02
N TYR A 103 1.51 -5.46 4.38
CA TYR A 103 0.77 -6.31 3.45
C TYR A 103 -0.32 -5.55 2.71
N LEU A 104 -0.71 -6.07 1.56
CA LEU A 104 -1.86 -5.63 0.78
C LEU A 104 -2.64 -6.86 0.30
N LEU A 105 -3.94 -6.85 0.56
CA LEU A 105 -4.90 -7.81 0.01
C LEU A 105 -5.83 -7.08 -0.94
N ILE A 106 -6.03 -7.61 -2.14
CA ILE A 106 -7.05 -7.18 -3.09
C ILE A 106 -7.86 -8.40 -3.50
N SER A 107 -9.17 -8.35 -3.31
CA SER A 107 -10.08 -9.42 -3.73
C SER A 107 -11.25 -8.80 -4.47
N VAL A 108 -11.36 -9.07 -5.77
CA VAL A 108 -12.42 -8.56 -6.64
C VAL A 108 -12.95 -9.67 -7.54
N THR A 109 -14.25 -9.64 -7.79
CA THR A 109 -14.92 -10.66 -8.60
C THR A 109 -16.02 -10.05 -9.48
N ASN A 110 -16.27 -10.71 -10.60
CA ASN A 110 -17.46 -10.52 -11.40
C ASN A 110 -18.08 -11.90 -11.71
N THR A 111 -19.19 -12.20 -11.06
CA THR A 111 -19.87 -13.49 -11.16
C THR A 111 -20.48 -13.72 -12.54
N ASN A 112 -20.84 -12.67 -13.26
CA ASN A 112 -21.48 -12.78 -14.59
C ASN A 112 -20.52 -13.31 -15.65
N ILE A 113 -19.23 -12.95 -15.54
CA ILE A 113 -18.18 -13.41 -16.45
C ILE A 113 -17.25 -14.46 -15.81
N HIS A 114 -17.60 -14.95 -14.62
CA HIS A 114 -16.82 -15.93 -13.85
C HIS A 114 -15.34 -15.57 -13.68
N ARG A 115 -15.05 -14.28 -13.50
CA ARG A 115 -13.68 -13.76 -13.32
C ARG A 115 -13.47 -13.31 -11.88
N THR A 116 -12.44 -13.84 -11.23
CA THR A 116 -12.04 -13.48 -9.87
C THR A 116 -10.54 -13.20 -9.82
N LEU A 117 -10.17 -12.15 -9.12
CA LEU A 117 -8.79 -11.84 -8.78
C LEU A 117 -8.66 -11.82 -7.26
N GLU A 118 -7.70 -12.56 -6.75
CA GLU A 118 -7.33 -12.55 -5.35
C GLU A 118 -5.81 -12.41 -5.24
N TRP A 119 -5.36 -11.24 -4.81
CA TRP A 119 -3.95 -10.95 -4.60
C TRP A 119 -3.67 -10.69 -3.12
N LYS A 120 -2.68 -11.40 -2.62
CA LYS A 120 -2.12 -11.18 -1.29
C LYS A 120 -0.64 -10.90 -1.44
N PHE A 121 -0.27 -9.65 -1.21
CA PHE A 121 1.12 -9.22 -1.19
C PHE A 121 1.66 -9.25 0.23
N ASP A 122 2.84 -9.83 0.39
CA ASP A 122 3.51 -9.98 1.69
C ASP A 122 4.21 -8.70 2.12
N ASP A 123 4.70 -7.92 1.17
CA ASP A 123 5.32 -6.61 1.42
C ASP A 123 4.96 -5.62 0.34
N ILE A 124 4.78 -4.35 0.75
CA ILE A 124 4.56 -3.24 -0.16
C ILE A 124 5.44 -2.06 0.20
N GLU A 125 5.97 -1.41 -0.81
CA GLU A 125 6.80 -0.22 -0.69
C GLU A 125 6.31 0.88 -1.65
N PHE A 126 6.16 2.09 -1.12
CA PHE A 126 5.85 3.25 -1.95
C PHE A 126 7.10 3.97 -2.38
N HIS A 127 7.15 4.35 -3.63
CA HIS A 127 8.22 5.14 -4.21
C HIS A 127 7.67 6.32 -5.03
N SER A 128 8.55 7.16 -5.60
CA SER A 128 8.15 8.30 -6.44
C SER A 128 7.11 9.22 -5.78
N HIS A 129 7.33 9.58 -4.50
CA HIS A 129 6.42 10.43 -3.70
C HIS A 129 4.98 9.88 -3.64
N ASN A 130 4.84 8.57 -3.41
CA ASN A 130 3.57 7.83 -3.36
C ASN A 130 2.82 7.71 -4.70
N LYS A 131 3.49 7.96 -5.82
CA LYS A 131 2.93 7.71 -7.15
C LYS A 131 3.28 6.34 -7.72
N GLY A 132 4.23 5.65 -7.11
CA GLY A 132 4.62 4.28 -7.40
C GLY A 132 4.40 3.39 -6.19
N LEU A 133 4.03 2.15 -6.42
CA LEU A 133 3.85 1.09 -5.43
C LEU A 133 4.50 -0.18 -5.96
N ARG A 134 5.49 -0.68 -5.23
CA ARG A 134 6.05 -2.00 -5.42
C ARG A 134 5.38 -2.95 -4.45
N ALA A 135 4.86 -4.07 -4.94
CA ALA A 135 4.23 -5.11 -4.14
C ALA A 135 4.93 -6.45 -4.39
N GLU A 136 5.23 -7.19 -3.33
CA GLU A 136 5.97 -8.44 -3.40
C GLU A 136 5.16 -9.61 -2.81
N GLN A 137 5.20 -10.74 -3.50
CA GLN A 137 4.70 -12.02 -3.00
C GLN A 137 5.88 -12.97 -2.85
N TYR A 138 6.08 -13.47 -1.64
CA TYR A 138 7.13 -14.43 -1.34
C TYR A 138 6.60 -15.87 -1.47
N THR A 139 7.19 -16.63 -2.36
CA THR A 139 6.86 -18.05 -2.55
C THR A 139 8.07 -18.93 -2.35
N LEU A 140 7.86 -20.24 -2.21
CA LEU A 140 8.97 -21.17 -2.11
C LEU A 140 9.72 -21.23 -3.46
N GLY A 141 10.97 -20.75 -3.46
CA GLY A 141 11.88 -20.83 -4.62
C GLY A 141 11.88 -19.60 -5.55
N PHE A 142 10.91 -18.71 -5.44
CA PHE A 142 10.90 -17.45 -6.20
C PHE A 142 10.01 -16.39 -5.55
N ASP A 143 10.27 -15.13 -5.88
CA ASP A 143 9.42 -14.02 -5.51
C ASP A 143 8.75 -13.45 -6.75
N ARG A 144 7.54 -12.94 -6.59
CA ARG A 144 6.85 -12.15 -7.60
C ARG A 144 6.84 -10.70 -7.17
N ILE A 145 7.17 -9.82 -8.09
CA ILE A 145 7.27 -8.39 -7.88
C ILE A 145 6.32 -7.72 -8.86
N TYR A 146 5.51 -6.80 -8.37
CA TYR A 146 4.51 -6.07 -9.13
C TYR A 146 4.75 -4.58 -8.93
N GLU A 147 4.87 -3.86 -10.03
CA GLU A 147 5.07 -2.41 -10.03
C GLU A 147 3.77 -1.73 -10.49
N PHE A 148 3.21 -0.93 -9.61
CA PHE A 148 2.01 -0.15 -9.88
C PHE A 148 2.32 1.33 -9.94
N LYS A 149 1.57 2.04 -10.77
CA LYS A 149 1.63 3.49 -10.90
C LYS A 149 0.27 4.11 -10.61
N LYS A 150 0.26 5.14 -9.77
CA LYS A 150 -0.94 5.92 -9.46
C LYS A 150 -1.31 6.80 -10.65
N ARG A 151 -2.61 6.84 -10.96
CA ARG A 151 -3.17 7.59 -12.10
C ARG A 151 -3.97 8.80 -11.59
#